data_7ffc6b4b23c1930fd90aedf9e276b691
#
_entry.id   7ffc6b4b23c1930fd90aedf9e276b691
#
_cell.length_a   1.000
_cell.length_b   1.000
_cell.length_c   1.000
_cell.angle_alpha   90.00
_cell.angle_beta   90.00
_cell.angle_gamma   90.00
#
_symmetry.space_group_name_H-M   'P 1'
#
loop_
_entity.id
_entity.type
_entity.pdbx_description
1 polymer ?
#
loop_
_entity_poly.entity_id
_entity_poly.type
_entity_poly.pdbx_seq_one_letter_code
_entity_poly.pdbx_strand_id
1 'polypeptide(L)'
;MKRALLLLIGMVATALTAHAQRLLPRQTGVEITVGVPVIQNEKLIQPETFTVGVSFTRYLKAENYAFLSAVYERQNRPYGKSNVPLSDALLLAGYMHPLLSDGGKNAFVYAGFSALAGYEELNRGESVLPDGAELLDRSRIVGGGGLHLAVELFLSDHLLFVVGGRGLFLFGSDVYLFRPAISAGFRINL
;
A
#
# COMPACT_ATOMS: atom_id res chain seq x y z
N MET A 1 -10.46 28.51 -15.39
CA MET A 1 -9.50 27.62 -14.74
C MET A 1 -8.81 28.25 -13.52
N LYS A 2 -8.18 29.43 -13.59
CA LYS A 2 -7.50 30.09 -12.44
C LYS A 2 -8.41 30.30 -11.21
N ARG A 3 -9.68 30.71 -11.41
CA ARG A 3 -10.65 30.91 -10.31
C ARG A 3 -11.05 29.61 -9.60
N ALA A 4 -11.20 28.51 -10.35
CA ALA A 4 -11.49 27.19 -9.77
C ALA A 4 -10.32 26.65 -8.96
N LEU A 5 -9.08 26.90 -9.41
CA LEU A 5 -7.86 26.52 -8.69
C LEU A 5 -7.74 27.31 -7.38
N LEU A 6 -8.02 28.62 -7.39
CA LEU A 6 -8.00 29.46 -6.18
C LEU A 6 -9.07 29.04 -5.18
N LEU A 7 -10.27 28.67 -5.64
CA LEU A 7 -11.32 28.14 -4.76
C LEU A 7 -10.94 26.79 -4.15
N LEU A 8 -10.30 25.92 -4.95
CA LEU A 8 -9.80 24.63 -4.44
C LEU A 8 -8.70 24.83 -3.38
N ILE A 9 -7.75 25.73 -3.64
CA ILE A 9 -6.70 26.09 -2.68
C ILE A 9 -7.31 26.72 -1.43
N GLY A 10 -8.29 27.59 -1.56
CA GLY A 10 -9.01 28.20 -0.45
C GLY A 10 -9.78 27.17 0.40
N MET A 11 -10.45 26.20 -0.24
CA MET A 11 -11.11 25.09 0.44
C MET A 11 -10.12 24.20 1.20
N VAL A 12 -8.98 23.90 0.59
CA VAL A 12 -7.92 23.12 1.25
C VAL A 12 -7.32 23.90 2.42
N ALA A 13 -7.09 25.21 2.27
CA ALA A 13 -6.55 26.05 3.33
C ALA A 13 -7.51 26.20 4.53
N THR A 14 -8.82 26.26 4.29
CA THR A 14 -9.83 26.32 5.39
C THR A 14 -10.02 24.97 6.09
N ALA A 15 -9.85 23.85 5.37
CA ALA A 15 -9.88 22.52 5.96
C ALA A 15 -8.70 22.28 6.95
N LEU A 16 -7.58 22.96 6.73
CA LEU A 16 -6.39 22.86 7.59
C LEU A 16 -6.54 23.59 8.96
N THR A 17 -7.59 24.39 9.14
CA THR A 17 -7.85 25.08 10.42
C THR A 17 -8.78 24.30 11.36
N ALA A 18 -9.34 23.18 10.92
CA ALA A 18 -10.07 22.30 11.81
C ALA A 18 -9.10 21.72 12.86
N HIS A 19 -9.36 21.98 14.13
CA HIS A 19 -8.59 21.38 15.23
C HIS A 19 -8.85 19.88 15.23
N ALA A 20 -8.02 19.14 14.51
CA ALA A 20 -8.10 17.69 14.51
C ALA A 20 -7.82 17.16 15.92
N GLN A 21 -8.64 16.24 16.38
CA GLN A 21 -8.42 15.57 17.64
C GLN A 21 -7.07 14.85 17.59
N ARG A 22 -6.37 14.89 18.71
CA ARG A 22 -5.10 14.17 18.86
C ARG A 22 -5.34 12.67 18.70
N LEU A 23 -4.43 12.00 18.05
CA LEU A 23 -4.39 10.53 18.00
C LEU A 23 -4.36 9.99 19.45
N LEU A 24 -5.42 9.28 19.83
CA LEU A 24 -5.52 8.71 21.16
C LEU A 24 -4.80 7.36 21.23
N PRO A 25 -4.01 7.10 22.29
CA PRO A 25 -3.48 5.76 22.52
C PRO A 25 -4.62 4.74 22.60
N ARG A 26 -4.45 3.60 21.93
CA ARG A 26 -5.43 2.50 21.77
C ARG A 26 -6.57 2.76 20.78
N GLN A 27 -6.66 3.93 20.18
CA GLN A 27 -7.57 4.16 19.05
C GLN A 27 -7.27 3.14 17.95
N THR A 28 -8.31 2.62 17.35
CA THR A 28 -8.22 1.68 16.23
C THR A 28 -8.68 2.34 14.95
N GLY A 29 -8.29 1.80 13.81
CA GLY A 29 -8.73 2.30 12.51
C GLY A 29 -8.82 1.18 11.49
N VAL A 30 -9.67 1.39 10.52
CA VAL A 30 -9.78 0.55 9.32
C VAL A 30 -9.39 1.39 8.12
N GLU A 31 -8.47 0.86 7.33
CA GLU A 31 -7.94 1.53 6.14
C GLU A 31 -8.21 0.69 4.89
N ILE A 32 -8.61 1.35 3.82
CA ILE A 32 -8.73 0.75 2.49
C ILE A 32 -7.82 1.52 1.55
N THR A 33 -6.94 0.80 0.85
CA THR A 33 -5.98 1.37 -0.09
C THR A 33 -6.14 0.74 -1.47
N VAL A 34 -5.89 1.55 -2.48
CA VAL A 34 -5.71 1.12 -3.86
C VAL A 34 -4.40 1.68 -4.38
N GLY A 35 -3.75 0.98 -5.28
CA GLY A 35 -2.46 1.42 -5.77
C GLY A 35 -1.96 0.63 -6.96
N VAL A 36 -0.68 0.84 -7.27
CA VAL A 36 -0.01 0.16 -8.38
C VAL A 36 1.38 -0.32 -7.93
N PRO A 37 1.75 -1.54 -8.27
CA PRO A 37 3.13 -1.99 -8.13
C PRO A 37 4.03 -1.24 -9.12
N VAL A 38 5.24 -0.93 -8.70
CA VAL A 38 6.25 -0.27 -9.52
C VAL A 38 7.12 -1.32 -10.17
N ILE A 39 6.96 -1.51 -11.47
CA ILE A 39 7.71 -2.49 -12.24
C ILE A 39 8.87 -1.78 -12.93
N GLN A 40 10.10 -2.28 -12.73
CA GLN A 40 11.29 -1.67 -13.30
C GLN A 40 11.22 -1.69 -14.85
N ASN A 41 11.55 -0.56 -15.48
CA ASN A 41 11.54 -0.34 -16.93
C ASN A 41 10.15 -0.38 -17.59
N GLU A 42 9.09 -0.36 -16.80
CA GLU A 42 7.72 -0.37 -17.28
C GLU A 42 6.97 0.92 -16.91
N LYS A 43 5.87 1.19 -17.60
CA LYS A 43 4.99 2.33 -17.23
C LYS A 43 4.35 2.06 -15.87
N LEU A 44 4.20 3.12 -15.06
CA LEU A 44 3.59 3.03 -13.74
C LEU A 44 2.14 2.50 -13.79
N ILE A 45 1.39 2.88 -14.80
CA ILE A 45 0.01 2.43 -14.98
C ILE A 45 -0.03 1.48 -16.18
N GLN A 46 -0.37 0.23 -15.90
CA GLN A 46 -0.51 -0.83 -16.89
C GLN A 46 -1.88 -1.49 -16.78
N PRO A 47 -2.44 -2.00 -17.87
CA PRO A 47 -3.68 -2.80 -17.82
C PRO A 47 -3.51 -4.00 -16.87
N GLU A 48 -4.53 -4.28 -16.08
CA GLU A 48 -4.59 -5.40 -15.14
C GLU A 48 -3.44 -5.43 -14.10
N THR A 49 -2.79 -4.29 -13.83
CA THR A 49 -1.73 -4.18 -12.83
C THR A 49 -2.21 -3.23 -11.74
N PHE A 50 -2.49 -3.78 -10.56
CA PHE A 50 -3.03 -3.03 -9.42
C PHE A 50 -2.72 -3.72 -8.10
N THR A 51 -2.87 -2.97 -7.02
CA THR A 51 -2.87 -3.49 -5.65
C THR A 51 -4.06 -2.92 -4.89
N VAL A 52 -4.71 -3.77 -4.09
CA VAL A 52 -5.74 -3.37 -3.13
C VAL A 52 -5.38 -3.91 -1.76
N GLY A 53 -5.66 -3.12 -0.74
CA GLY A 53 -5.37 -3.51 0.63
C GLY A 53 -6.47 -3.09 1.59
N VAL A 54 -6.68 -3.91 2.60
CA VAL A 54 -7.49 -3.58 3.78
C VAL A 54 -6.59 -3.77 4.99
N SER A 55 -6.50 -2.72 5.83
CA SER A 55 -5.66 -2.74 7.03
C SER A 55 -6.47 -2.42 8.26
N PHE A 56 -6.16 -3.11 9.35
CA PHE A 56 -6.57 -2.76 10.69
C PHE A 56 -5.38 -2.13 11.41
N THR A 57 -5.57 -0.94 11.96
CA THR A 57 -4.53 -0.20 12.66
C THR A 57 -4.89 -0.02 14.14
N ARG A 58 -3.88 0.03 15.00
CA ARG A 58 -4.03 0.34 16.41
C ARG A 58 -2.95 1.31 16.86
N TYR A 59 -3.35 2.49 17.26
CA TYR A 59 -2.43 3.51 17.76
C TYR A 59 -1.87 3.11 19.14
N LEU A 60 -0.58 3.34 19.30
CA LEU A 60 0.18 3.09 20.51
C LEU A 60 0.51 4.43 21.19
N LYS A 61 1.49 4.43 22.08
CA LYS A 61 2.01 5.67 22.68
C LYS A 61 2.83 6.45 21.64
N ALA A 62 2.91 7.76 21.81
CA ALA A 62 3.70 8.66 20.96
C ALA A 62 3.35 8.58 19.46
N GLU A 63 2.05 8.44 19.17
CA GLU A 63 1.50 8.48 17.79
C GLU A 63 1.97 7.33 16.88
N ASN A 64 2.72 6.36 17.42
CA ASN A 64 3.06 5.14 16.69
C ASN A 64 1.84 4.27 16.50
N TYR A 65 1.83 3.42 15.49
CA TYR A 65 0.79 2.40 15.38
C TYR A 65 1.30 1.05 14.87
N ALA A 66 0.65 0.00 15.33
CA ALA A 66 0.76 -1.34 14.75
C ALA A 66 -0.35 -1.54 13.73
N PHE A 67 -0.09 -2.36 12.71
CA PHE A 67 -1.07 -2.68 11.70
C PHE A 67 -1.05 -4.16 11.33
N LEU A 68 -2.22 -4.63 10.89
CA LEU A 68 -2.41 -5.91 10.22
C LEU A 68 -3.11 -5.63 8.90
N SER A 69 -2.53 -6.06 7.79
CA SER A 69 -3.06 -5.79 6.44
C SER A 69 -3.24 -7.08 5.66
N ALA A 70 -4.36 -7.17 4.95
CA ALA A 70 -4.55 -8.12 3.86
C ALA A 70 -4.40 -7.34 2.54
N VAL A 71 -3.52 -7.81 1.67
CA VAL A 71 -3.19 -7.16 0.40
C VAL A 71 -3.33 -8.17 -0.72
N TYR A 72 -4.04 -7.77 -1.77
CA TYR A 72 -4.03 -8.45 -3.05
C TYR A 72 -3.31 -7.58 -4.07
N GLU A 73 -2.35 -8.16 -4.75
CA GLU A 73 -1.58 -7.50 -5.80
C GLU A 73 -1.60 -8.33 -7.06
N ARG A 74 -1.86 -7.68 -8.18
CA ARG A 74 -1.80 -8.28 -9.52
C ARG A 74 -0.86 -7.49 -10.40
N GLN A 75 0.02 -8.19 -11.09
CA GLN A 75 1.00 -7.62 -12.00
C GLN A 75 0.97 -8.38 -13.32
N ASN A 76 0.96 -7.66 -14.43
CA ASN A 76 1.21 -8.22 -15.74
C ASN A 76 2.70 -8.11 -16.06
N ARG A 77 3.38 -9.24 -16.14
CA ARG A 77 4.82 -9.29 -16.41
C ARG A 77 5.08 -9.58 -17.88
N PRO A 78 5.91 -8.80 -18.57
CA PRO A 78 6.26 -9.07 -19.96
C PRO A 78 7.05 -10.38 -20.06
N TYR A 79 6.61 -11.25 -20.96
CA TYR A 79 7.26 -12.51 -21.28
C TYR A 79 7.29 -12.69 -22.80
N GLY A 80 8.44 -12.48 -23.43
CA GLY A 80 8.56 -12.51 -24.88
C GLY A 80 7.67 -11.48 -25.57
N LYS A 81 6.70 -11.96 -26.36
CA LYS A 81 5.67 -11.13 -27.02
C LYS A 81 4.33 -11.10 -26.27
N SER A 82 4.24 -11.76 -25.14
CA SER A 82 3.03 -11.93 -24.33
C SER A 82 3.25 -11.41 -22.90
N ASN A 83 2.19 -11.37 -22.11
CA ASN A 83 2.27 -11.05 -20.69
C ASN A 83 1.85 -12.26 -19.86
N VAL A 84 2.54 -12.50 -18.77
CA VAL A 84 2.22 -13.53 -17.78
C VAL A 84 1.74 -12.84 -16.51
N PRO A 85 0.48 -13.08 -16.08
CA PRO A 85 -0.03 -12.51 -14.85
C PRO A 85 0.59 -13.18 -13.62
N LEU A 86 0.98 -12.34 -12.68
CA LEU A 86 1.44 -12.70 -11.35
C LEU A 86 0.44 -12.14 -10.34
N SER A 87 -0.08 -12.96 -9.45
CA SER A 87 -1.02 -12.56 -8.42
C SER A 87 -0.50 -12.96 -7.03
N ASP A 88 -0.55 -12.03 -6.10
CA ASP A 88 -0.14 -12.22 -4.73
C ASP A 88 -1.29 -11.94 -3.77
N ALA A 89 -1.53 -12.85 -2.83
CA ALA A 89 -2.38 -12.64 -1.67
C ALA A 89 -1.51 -12.66 -0.41
N LEU A 90 -1.33 -11.49 0.20
CA LEU A 90 -0.36 -11.28 1.27
C LEU A 90 -1.06 -10.83 2.56
N LEU A 91 -0.59 -11.36 3.70
CA LEU A 91 -0.86 -10.84 5.03
C LEU A 91 0.41 -10.18 5.56
N LEU A 92 0.28 -8.93 6.02
CA LEU A 92 1.36 -8.15 6.58
C LEU A 92 1.03 -7.76 8.02
N ALA A 93 1.98 -7.94 8.93
CA ALA A 93 1.89 -7.42 10.30
C ALA A 93 3.09 -6.52 10.55
N GLY A 94 2.85 -5.28 10.98
CA GLY A 94 3.92 -4.31 11.05
C GLY A 94 3.70 -3.18 12.05
N TYR A 95 4.64 -2.27 12.03
CA TYR A 95 4.74 -1.12 12.92
C TYR A 95 5.14 0.12 12.13
N MET A 96 4.52 1.26 12.47
CA MET A 96 4.79 2.56 11.88
C MET A 96 5.18 3.56 12.96
N HIS A 97 6.22 4.32 12.69
CA HIS A 97 6.77 5.35 13.55
C HIS A 97 6.63 6.71 12.88
N PRO A 98 6.08 7.74 13.55
CA PRO A 98 6.01 9.09 13.01
C PRO A 98 7.42 9.69 12.94
N LEU A 99 7.81 10.13 11.74
CA LEU A 99 9.07 10.83 11.51
C LEU A 99 8.89 12.35 11.64
N LEU A 100 7.79 12.84 11.10
CA LEU A 100 7.47 14.26 11.05
C LEU A 100 5.97 14.45 11.30
N SER A 101 5.62 15.55 11.91
CA SER A 101 4.24 16.04 12.01
C SER A 101 4.21 17.56 11.89
N ASP A 102 3.10 18.09 11.38
CA ASP A 102 2.86 19.53 11.43
C ASP A 102 2.53 20.01 12.87
N GLY A 103 2.64 21.32 13.11
CA GLY A 103 2.36 21.88 14.44
C GLY A 103 0.92 21.71 14.91
N GLY A 104 -0.02 21.52 13.98
CA GLY A 104 -1.44 21.25 14.27
C GLY A 104 -1.77 19.76 14.38
N LYS A 105 -0.82 18.88 14.10
CA LYS A 105 -1.00 17.42 14.04
C LYS A 105 -2.11 16.98 13.07
N ASN A 106 -2.24 17.70 11.96
CA ASN A 106 -3.16 17.38 10.86
C ASN A 106 -2.47 16.55 9.77
N ALA A 107 -1.13 16.59 9.73
CA ALA A 107 -0.34 15.85 8.76
C ALA A 107 0.81 15.12 9.46
N PHE A 108 1.03 13.88 9.04
CA PHE A 108 2.11 13.04 9.56
C PHE A 108 2.86 12.39 8.41
N VAL A 109 4.16 12.22 8.60
CA VAL A 109 4.98 11.33 7.77
C VAL A 109 5.44 10.18 8.65
N TYR A 110 5.12 8.97 8.23
CA TYR A 110 5.47 7.74 8.92
C TYR A 110 6.50 6.94 8.13
N ALA A 111 7.39 6.27 8.85
CA ALA A 111 8.16 5.16 8.32
C ALA A 111 7.93 3.92 9.16
N GLY A 112 8.04 2.76 8.55
CA GLY A 112 7.79 1.52 9.26
C GLY A 112 8.30 0.28 8.56
N PHE A 113 8.04 -0.84 9.19
CA PHE A 113 8.42 -2.16 8.69
C PHE A 113 7.32 -3.18 8.98
N SER A 114 7.36 -4.27 8.24
CA SER A 114 6.46 -5.41 8.45
C SER A 114 7.16 -6.74 8.23
N ALA A 115 6.63 -7.78 8.85
CA ALA A 115 6.75 -9.15 8.39
C ALA A 115 5.57 -9.46 7.47
N LEU A 116 5.76 -10.39 6.56
CA LEU A 116 4.71 -10.83 5.64
C LEU A 116 4.76 -12.34 5.41
N ALA A 117 3.58 -12.89 5.12
CA ALA A 117 3.41 -14.24 4.60
C ALA A 117 2.26 -14.22 3.60
N GLY A 118 2.32 -15.09 2.60
CA GLY A 118 1.26 -15.12 1.61
C GLY A 118 1.40 -16.22 0.59
N TYR A 119 0.61 -16.08 -0.44
CA TYR A 119 0.50 -17.01 -1.55
C TYR A 119 0.68 -16.27 -2.86
N GLU A 120 1.58 -16.79 -3.67
CA GLU A 120 1.89 -16.30 -5.00
C GLU A 120 1.35 -17.28 -6.05
N GLU A 121 0.68 -16.78 -7.06
CA GLU A 121 0.18 -17.54 -8.19
C GLU A 121 0.67 -16.93 -9.50
N LEU A 122 1.32 -17.74 -10.34
CA LEU A 122 1.81 -17.36 -11.65
C LEU A 122 0.91 -17.94 -12.74
N ASN A 123 0.69 -17.17 -13.82
CA ASN A 123 -0.08 -17.58 -15.01
C ASN A 123 -1.50 -18.10 -14.69
N ARG A 124 -2.17 -17.54 -13.66
CA ARG A 124 -3.52 -17.96 -13.21
C ARG A 124 -3.59 -19.46 -12.85
N GLY A 125 -2.47 -20.07 -12.43
CA GLY A 125 -2.40 -21.50 -12.13
C GLY A 125 -2.31 -22.42 -13.35
N GLU A 126 -2.22 -21.87 -14.57
CA GLU A 126 -2.06 -22.65 -15.80
C GLU A 126 -0.59 -23.08 -15.98
N SER A 127 -0.37 -24.34 -16.36
CA SER A 127 0.96 -24.91 -16.54
C SER A 127 1.63 -24.55 -17.85
N VAL A 128 0.85 -24.09 -18.83
CA VAL A 128 1.37 -23.81 -20.19
C VAL A 128 1.41 -22.29 -20.40
N LEU A 129 2.58 -21.78 -20.74
CA LEU A 129 2.78 -20.39 -21.13
C LEU A 129 2.30 -20.13 -22.55
N PRO A 130 2.08 -18.86 -22.95
CA PRO A 130 1.59 -18.51 -24.29
C PRO A 130 2.49 -18.99 -25.45
N ASP A 131 3.75 -19.29 -25.20
CA ASP A 131 4.72 -19.83 -26.15
C ASP A 131 4.82 -21.36 -26.15
N GLY A 132 4.00 -22.03 -25.31
CA GLY A 132 3.97 -23.48 -25.17
C GLY A 132 4.98 -24.04 -24.16
N ALA A 133 5.77 -23.19 -23.49
CA ALA A 133 6.65 -23.63 -22.42
C ALA A 133 5.85 -24.06 -21.17
N GLU A 134 6.30 -25.08 -20.46
CA GLU A 134 5.66 -25.56 -19.24
C GLU A 134 6.26 -24.87 -17.99
N LEU A 135 5.37 -24.39 -17.12
CA LEU A 135 5.70 -23.91 -15.79
C LEU A 135 5.70 -25.08 -14.81
N LEU A 136 6.84 -25.36 -14.19
CA LEU A 136 6.96 -26.40 -13.16
C LEU A 136 6.26 -25.99 -11.86
N ASP A 137 6.45 -24.73 -11.45
CA ASP A 137 5.88 -24.17 -10.22
C ASP A 137 4.90 -23.02 -10.55
N ARG A 138 3.60 -23.28 -10.39
CA ARG A 138 2.52 -22.35 -10.70
C ARG A 138 2.08 -21.51 -9.53
N SER A 139 2.34 -22.01 -8.34
CA SER A 139 1.89 -21.38 -7.10
C SER A 139 2.77 -21.79 -5.93
N ARG A 140 2.96 -20.89 -5.00
CA ARG A 140 3.83 -21.13 -3.84
C ARG A 140 3.48 -20.28 -2.65
N ILE A 141 3.91 -20.73 -1.48
CA ILE A 141 3.90 -19.93 -0.27
C ILE A 141 5.14 -19.04 -0.27
N VAL A 142 4.93 -17.76 0.00
CA VAL A 142 5.98 -16.75 0.11
C VAL A 142 5.98 -16.15 1.51
N GLY A 143 7.16 -15.75 1.96
CA GLY A 143 7.31 -15.06 3.23
C GLY A 143 8.37 -13.97 3.11
N GLY A 144 8.42 -13.07 4.09
CA GLY A 144 9.44 -12.03 4.03
C GLY A 144 9.17 -10.84 4.93
N GLY A 145 9.62 -9.67 4.47
CA GLY A 145 9.46 -8.41 5.18
C GLY A 145 9.24 -7.23 4.25
N GLY A 146 8.87 -6.11 4.81
CA GLY A 146 8.63 -4.89 4.06
C GLY A 146 9.07 -3.64 4.79
N LEU A 147 9.43 -2.62 4.01
CA LEU A 147 9.62 -1.25 4.45
C LEU A 147 8.48 -0.39 3.94
N HIS A 148 8.03 0.55 4.77
CA HIS A 148 6.88 1.39 4.49
C HIS A 148 7.20 2.86 4.74
N LEU A 149 6.70 3.72 3.87
CA LEU A 149 6.62 5.16 4.05
C LEU A 149 5.18 5.59 3.80
N ALA A 150 4.62 6.46 4.64
CA ALA A 150 3.28 6.97 4.46
C ALA A 150 3.19 8.44 4.83
N VAL A 151 2.36 9.17 4.09
CA VAL A 151 1.90 10.50 4.44
C VAL A 151 0.42 10.38 4.77
N GLU A 152 0.06 10.81 5.97
CA GLU A 152 -1.31 10.77 6.48
C GLU A 152 -1.82 12.19 6.69
N LEU A 153 -2.97 12.50 6.12
CA LEU A 153 -3.62 13.80 6.22
C LEU A 153 -4.99 13.64 6.87
N PHE A 154 -5.20 14.26 8.00
CA PHE A 154 -6.50 14.29 8.66
C PHE A 154 -7.46 15.19 7.89
N LEU A 155 -8.53 14.62 7.36
CA LEU A 155 -9.64 15.34 6.72
C LEU A 155 -10.72 15.70 7.75
N SER A 156 -10.86 14.89 8.78
CA SER A 156 -11.71 15.13 9.95
C SER A 156 -11.13 14.37 11.16
N ASP A 157 -11.78 14.46 12.31
CA ASP A 157 -11.37 13.77 13.54
C ASP A 157 -11.27 12.24 13.37
N HIS A 158 -12.03 11.66 12.43
CA HIS A 158 -12.12 10.22 12.23
C HIS A 158 -11.65 9.79 10.83
N LEU A 159 -11.52 10.70 9.87
CA LEU A 159 -11.21 10.36 8.49
C LEU A 159 -9.83 10.88 8.10
N LEU A 160 -8.98 9.99 7.65
CA LEU A 160 -7.65 10.29 7.12
C LEU A 160 -7.56 9.93 5.65
N PHE A 161 -6.85 10.75 4.90
CA PHE A 161 -6.34 10.40 3.58
C PHE A 161 -4.90 9.92 3.74
N VAL A 162 -4.58 8.77 3.17
CA VAL A 162 -3.25 8.14 3.29
C VAL A 162 -2.67 7.95 1.90
N VAL A 163 -1.42 8.39 1.73
CA VAL A 163 -0.61 8.10 0.53
C VAL A 163 0.63 7.37 1.00
N GLY A 164 0.89 6.19 0.45
CA GLY A 164 2.00 5.36 0.90
C GLY A 164 2.82 4.77 -0.22
N GLY A 165 4.07 4.48 0.11
CA GLY A 165 4.97 3.64 -0.65
C GLY A 165 5.42 2.46 0.21
N ARG A 166 5.55 1.30 -0.41
CA ARG A 166 6.11 0.12 0.25
C ARG A 166 7.14 -0.56 -0.64
N GLY A 167 8.13 -1.18 -0.04
CA GLY A 167 9.06 -2.09 -0.69
C GLY A 167 9.03 -3.42 0.04
N LEU A 168 8.52 -4.46 -0.61
CA LEU A 168 8.43 -5.80 -0.03
C LEU A 168 9.59 -6.67 -0.52
N PHE A 169 10.16 -7.45 0.39
CA PHE A 169 11.16 -8.47 0.13
C PHE A 169 10.50 -9.84 0.31
N LEU A 170 10.27 -10.57 -0.79
CA LEU A 170 9.58 -11.85 -0.81
C LEU A 170 10.58 -12.98 -1.03
N PHE A 171 10.78 -13.78 0.00
CA PHE A 171 11.54 -15.03 -0.07
C PHE A 171 10.61 -16.17 -0.49
N GLY A 172 11.14 -17.10 -1.30
CA GLY A 172 10.36 -18.19 -1.88
C GLY A 172 9.70 -17.86 -3.22
N SER A 173 9.80 -16.60 -3.69
CA SER A 173 9.40 -16.21 -5.04
C SER A 173 10.54 -16.39 -6.02
N ASP A 174 10.25 -16.91 -7.24
CA ASP A 174 11.22 -17.02 -8.32
C ASP A 174 11.19 -15.82 -9.28
N VAL A 175 10.24 -14.90 -9.08
CA VAL A 175 10.05 -13.79 -10.02
C VAL A 175 10.95 -12.62 -9.66
N TYR A 176 10.78 -12.02 -8.50
CA TYR A 176 11.59 -10.91 -8.00
C TYR A 176 11.56 -10.86 -6.47
N LEU A 177 12.75 -10.73 -5.88
CA LEU A 177 12.89 -10.58 -4.44
C LEU A 177 12.29 -9.26 -3.93
N PHE A 178 12.48 -8.15 -4.65
CA PHE A 178 12.04 -6.81 -4.23
C PHE A 178 10.88 -6.32 -5.07
N ARG A 179 9.77 -5.95 -4.39
CA ARG A 179 8.52 -5.50 -5.00
C ARG A 179 8.05 -4.17 -4.41
N PRO A 180 8.40 -3.06 -5.06
CA PRO A 180 7.92 -1.75 -4.67
C PRO A 180 6.50 -1.51 -5.18
N ALA A 181 5.70 -0.78 -4.39
CA ALA A 181 4.37 -0.34 -4.76
C ALA A 181 4.06 1.03 -4.15
N ILE A 182 3.20 1.78 -4.80
CA ILE A 182 2.63 3.02 -4.29
C ILE A 182 1.11 2.88 -4.20
N SER A 183 0.52 3.48 -3.17
CA SER A 183 -0.91 3.38 -2.92
C SER A 183 -1.45 4.67 -2.32
N ALA A 184 -2.76 4.86 -2.48
CA ALA A 184 -3.51 5.88 -1.78
C ALA A 184 -4.82 5.28 -1.26
N GLY A 185 -5.38 5.87 -0.21
CA GLY A 185 -6.60 5.37 0.39
C GLY A 185 -7.12 6.23 1.51
N PHE A 186 -8.06 5.67 2.23
CA PHE A 186 -8.68 6.33 3.36
C PHE A 186 -8.65 5.40 4.58
N ARG A 187 -8.41 6.02 5.74
CA ARG A 187 -8.53 5.37 7.05
C ARG A 187 -9.64 6.03 7.84
N ILE A 188 -10.49 5.21 8.45
CA ILE A 188 -11.48 5.64 9.42
C ILE A 188 -11.01 5.19 10.80
N ASN A 189 -10.77 6.16 11.69
CA ASN A 189 -10.45 5.92 13.08
C ASN A 189 -11.76 5.75 13.89
N LEU A 190 -11.76 4.73 14.74
CA LEU A 190 -12.90 4.29 15.56
C LEU A 190 -12.71 4.65 17.02
#